data_fa170a6811876129d959cd205836c23e
#
_entry.id   fa170a6811876129d959cd205836c23e
#
_cell.length_a   1.000
_cell.length_b   1.000
_cell.length_c   1.000
_cell.angle_alpha   90.00
_cell.angle_beta   90.00
_cell.angle_gamma   90.00
#
_symmetry.space_group_name_H-M   'P 1'
#
loop_
_entity.id
_entity.type
_entity.pdbx_description
1 polymer ?
#
loop_
_entity_poly.entity_id
_entity_poly.type
_entity_poly.pdbx_seq_one_letter_code
_entity_poly.pdbx_strand_id
1 'polypeptide(L)'
;KCDLADPAVTARWIKYYEEKGFFVSPVNSKNGKGVRQVNDVIQSACKEKIERDRRRGILNRPIRAMIVGIPNVGKSTFINSFARKACTKTGNKPGVTKGKQWIRLNKNVELLDTPGILWPKFEDQTVGLRLAFIGSIKDELSNQYELCLLLLQYFKEYYPEAVPSAYQIDPADTEVELLKNVAKRRGCLKSGGEYDLDKAANYVIDDFRNGRLGCISLEQPENRLLL
;
A
#
# COMPACT_ATOMS: atom_id res chain seq x y z
N LYS A 1 -2.69 -2.58 -3.74
CA LYS A 1 -1.76 -3.70 -3.38
C LYS A 1 -2.55 -4.80 -2.67
N CYS A 2 -3.63 -5.33 -3.29
CA CYS A 2 -4.44 -6.39 -2.69
C CYS A 2 -3.66 -7.71 -2.46
N ASP A 3 -2.48 -7.83 -3.06
CA ASP A 3 -1.51 -8.92 -2.88
C ASP A 3 -0.80 -8.90 -1.52
N LEU A 4 -0.84 -7.79 -0.79
CA LEU A 4 -0.20 -7.60 0.51
C LEU A 4 -1.21 -7.55 1.67
N ALA A 5 -2.50 -7.40 1.37
CA ALA A 5 -3.56 -7.22 2.36
C ALA A 5 -4.26 -8.53 2.67
N ASP A 6 -4.76 -8.66 3.89
CA ASP A 6 -5.63 -9.77 4.30
C ASP A 6 -6.87 -9.83 3.42
N PRO A 7 -7.14 -10.98 2.76
CA PRO A 7 -8.29 -11.10 1.86
C PRO A 7 -9.65 -10.90 2.54
N ALA A 8 -9.80 -11.36 3.79
CA ALA A 8 -11.05 -11.23 4.54
C ALA A 8 -11.31 -9.76 4.93
N VAL A 9 -10.27 -9.05 5.37
CA VAL A 9 -10.34 -7.62 5.66
C VAL A 9 -10.60 -6.82 4.38
N THR A 10 -9.94 -7.20 3.27
CA THR A 10 -10.16 -6.58 1.97
C THR A 10 -11.61 -6.71 1.52
N ALA A 11 -12.23 -7.88 1.67
CA ALA A 11 -13.64 -8.09 1.33
C ALA A 11 -14.58 -7.19 2.15
N ARG A 12 -14.31 -7.01 3.44
CA ARG A 12 -15.08 -6.09 4.31
C ARG A 12 -14.94 -4.63 3.86
N TRP A 13 -13.74 -4.18 3.48
CA TRP A 13 -13.52 -2.85 2.95
C TRP A 13 -14.22 -2.62 1.61
N ILE A 14 -14.25 -3.61 0.73
CA ILE A 14 -15.00 -3.54 -0.54
C ILE A 14 -16.47 -3.26 -0.23
N LYS A 15 -17.10 -4.12 0.59
CA LYS A 15 -18.50 -3.99 0.99
C LYS A 15 -18.78 -2.60 1.61
N TYR A 16 -17.94 -2.17 2.54
CA TYR A 16 -18.07 -0.87 3.20
C TYR A 16 -18.12 0.31 2.23
N TYR A 17 -17.24 0.33 1.21
CA TYR A 17 -17.23 1.41 0.23
C TYR A 17 -18.34 1.28 -0.80
N GLU A 18 -18.73 0.07 -1.20
CA GLU A 18 -19.87 -0.16 -2.09
C GLU A 18 -21.18 0.34 -1.46
N GLU A 19 -21.40 0.07 -0.17
CA GLU A 19 -22.55 0.57 0.58
C GLU A 19 -22.60 2.11 0.66
N LYS A 20 -21.45 2.77 0.52
CA LYS A 20 -21.33 4.23 0.41
C LYS A 20 -21.47 4.77 -1.02
N GLY A 21 -21.76 3.91 -1.98
CA GLY A 21 -21.96 4.29 -3.38
C GLY A 21 -20.67 4.47 -4.19
N PHE A 22 -19.53 3.99 -3.70
CA PHE A 22 -18.28 3.99 -4.47
C PHE A 22 -18.21 2.75 -5.36
N PHE A 23 -17.61 2.91 -6.53
CA PHE A 23 -17.18 1.77 -7.35
C PHE A 23 -15.86 1.25 -6.81
N VAL A 24 -15.81 -0.03 -6.44
CA VAL A 24 -14.63 -0.63 -5.83
C VAL A 24 -14.06 -1.73 -6.72
N SER A 25 -12.74 -1.73 -6.92
CA SER A 25 -12.05 -2.77 -7.67
C SER A 25 -10.73 -3.13 -6.99
N PRO A 26 -10.57 -4.36 -6.48
CA PRO A 26 -9.31 -4.81 -5.94
C PRO A 26 -8.31 -5.04 -7.08
N VAL A 27 -7.12 -4.45 -6.96
CA VAL A 27 -6.08 -4.55 -8.00
C VAL A 27 -4.75 -5.03 -7.44
N ASN A 28 -4.10 -5.92 -8.19
CA ASN A 28 -2.68 -6.22 -8.06
C ASN A 28 -1.96 -5.69 -9.30
N SER A 29 -1.34 -4.52 -9.17
CA SER A 29 -0.67 -3.86 -10.28
C SER A 29 0.65 -4.53 -10.70
N LYS A 30 1.22 -5.41 -9.87
CA LYS A 30 2.44 -6.15 -10.22
C LYS A 30 2.17 -7.24 -11.26
N ASN A 31 1.09 -8.00 -11.09
CA ASN A 31 0.71 -9.09 -12.00
C ASN A 31 -0.45 -8.74 -12.94
N GLY A 32 -1.01 -7.53 -12.82
CA GLY A 32 -2.10 -7.04 -13.67
C GLY A 32 -3.49 -7.56 -13.31
N LYS A 33 -3.64 -8.36 -12.23
CA LYS A 33 -4.96 -8.87 -11.79
C LYS A 33 -5.85 -7.71 -11.38
N GLY A 34 -7.08 -7.68 -11.90
CA GLY A 34 -8.06 -6.63 -11.63
C GLY A 34 -7.85 -5.33 -12.41
N VAL A 35 -6.67 -5.08 -12.98
CA VAL A 35 -6.37 -3.81 -13.65
C VAL A 35 -7.24 -3.57 -14.88
N ARG A 36 -7.58 -4.62 -15.65
CA ARG A 36 -8.45 -4.50 -16.83
C ARG A 36 -9.87 -4.10 -16.45
N GLN A 37 -10.39 -4.63 -15.35
CA GLN A 37 -11.73 -4.36 -14.83
C GLN A 37 -11.93 -2.87 -14.47
N VAL A 38 -10.84 -2.16 -14.13
CA VAL A 38 -10.91 -0.73 -13.85
C VAL A 38 -11.39 0.07 -15.06
N ASN A 39 -11.12 -0.38 -16.30
CA ASN A 39 -11.66 0.28 -17.48
C ASN A 39 -13.19 0.19 -17.53
N ASP A 40 -13.77 -0.95 -17.18
CA ASP A 40 -15.22 -1.17 -17.16
C ASP A 40 -15.85 -0.34 -16.04
N VAL A 41 -15.18 -0.25 -14.89
CA VAL A 41 -15.57 0.63 -13.77
C VAL A 41 -15.60 2.09 -14.22
N ILE A 42 -14.56 2.57 -14.92
CA ILE A 42 -14.52 3.94 -15.47
C ILE A 42 -15.67 4.18 -16.44
N GLN A 43 -15.96 3.23 -17.34
CA GLN A 43 -17.05 3.37 -18.29
C GLN A 43 -18.42 3.44 -17.57
N SER A 44 -18.62 2.58 -16.57
CA SER A 44 -19.84 2.57 -15.75
C SER A 44 -20.02 3.86 -14.96
N ALA A 45 -18.98 4.30 -14.27
CA ALA A 45 -19.00 5.55 -13.48
C ALA A 45 -19.20 6.81 -14.33
N CYS A 46 -18.78 6.79 -15.59
CA CYS A 46 -18.90 7.92 -16.52
C CYS A 46 -20.04 7.77 -17.54
N LYS A 47 -20.93 6.80 -17.37
CA LYS A 47 -21.98 6.48 -18.34
C LYS A 47 -22.83 7.72 -18.73
N GLU A 48 -23.33 8.44 -17.76
CA GLU A 48 -24.14 9.65 -18.01
C GLU A 48 -23.37 10.73 -18.78
N LYS A 49 -22.09 10.94 -18.44
CA LYS A 49 -21.21 11.89 -19.14
C LYS A 49 -21.00 11.47 -20.60
N ILE A 50 -20.75 10.18 -20.83
CA ILE A 50 -20.54 9.63 -22.17
C ILE A 50 -21.80 9.80 -23.02
N GLU A 51 -22.97 9.49 -22.48
CA GLU A 51 -24.25 9.63 -23.15
C GLU A 51 -24.56 11.11 -23.47
N ARG A 52 -24.32 12.02 -22.53
CA ARG A 52 -24.47 13.46 -22.75
C ARG A 52 -23.54 13.97 -23.85
N ASP A 53 -22.29 13.56 -23.88
CA ASP A 53 -21.35 13.96 -24.90
C ASP A 53 -21.76 13.40 -26.27
N ARG A 54 -22.25 12.17 -26.36
CA ARG A 54 -22.82 11.57 -27.58
C ARG A 54 -24.03 12.34 -28.13
N ARG A 55 -24.97 12.75 -27.25
CA ARG A 55 -26.13 13.57 -27.65
C ARG A 55 -25.72 14.94 -28.23
N ARG A 56 -24.53 15.46 -27.86
CA ARG A 56 -23.94 16.69 -28.38
C ARG A 56 -23.07 16.46 -29.61
N GLY A 57 -23.06 15.26 -30.18
CA GLY A 57 -22.25 14.93 -31.36
C GLY A 57 -20.75 14.71 -31.06
N ILE A 58 -20.36 14.65 -29.79
CA ILE A 58 -18.96 14.45 -29.38
C ILE A 58 -18.71 12.95 -29.19
N LEU A 59 -18.20 12.29 -30.23
CA LEU A 59 -18.11 10.82 -30.26
C LEU A 59 -16.83 10.25 -29.62
N ASN A 60 -15.72 10.99 -29.61
CA ASN A 60 -14.39 10.48 -29.27
C ASN A 60 -13.65 11.31 -28.22
N ARG A 61 -14.37 11.86 -27.24
CA ARG A 61 -13.74 12.61 -26.16
C ARG A 61 -13.20 11.66 -25.09
N PRO A 62 -11.89 11.65 -24.81
CA PRO A 62 -11.37 10.82 -23.74
C PRO A 62 -11.88 11.25 -22.37
N ILE A 63 -12.14 10.27 -21.50
CA ILE A 63 -12.45 10.51 -20.10
C ILE A 63 -11.17 10.97 -19.42
N ARG A 64 -11.23 12.11 -18.76
CA ARG A 64 -10.14 12.62 -17.93
C ARG A 64 -10.37 12.18 -16.49
N ALA A 65 -9.40 11.45 -15.95
CA ALA A 65 -9.41 10.98 -14.56
C ALA A 65 -8.12 11.42 -13.86
N MET A 66 -8.17 11.56 -12.55
CA MET A 66 -7.02 11.88 -11.72
C MET A 66 -6.77 10.71 -10.77
N ILE A 67 -5.50 10.31 -10.61
CA ILE A 67 -5.09 9.35 -9.59
C ILE A 67 -4.59 10.11 -8.37
N VAL A 68 -5.24 9.86 -7.24
CA VAL A 68 -4.88 10.43 -5.94
C VAL A 68 -4.55 9.32 -4.94
N GLY A 69 -3.79 9.65 -3.93
CA GLY A 69 -3.46 8.74 -2.83
C GLY A 69 -2.13 9.09 -2.18
N ILE A 70 -1.90 8.53 -1.02
CA ILE A 70 -0.69 8.71 -0.22
C ILE A 70 0.56 8.18 -0.96
N PRO A 71 1.77 8.57 -0.55
CA PRO A 71 3.00 8.04 -1.14
C PRO A 71 3.11 6.52 -1.02
N ASN A 72 3.86 5.90 -1.92
CA ASN A 72 4.23 4.48 -1.93
C ASN A 72 3.08 3.43 -1.97
N VAL A 73 1.83 3.84 -2.24
CA VAL A 73 0.70 2.89 -2.37
C VAL A 73 0.62 2.19 -3.73
N GLY A 74 1.48 2.56 -4.68
CA GLY A 74 1.57 1.92 -5.99
C GLY A 74 0.85 2.65 -7.12
N LYS A 75 0.57 3.97 -7.00
CA LYS A 75 -0.05 4.78 -8.07
C LYS A 75 0.67 4.63 -9.41
N SER A 76 1.97 4.90 -9.43
CA SER A 76 2.77 4.81 -10.67
C SER A 76 2.88 3.38 -11.22
N THR A 77 2.92 2.38 -10.35
CA THR A 77 2.88 0.96 -10.76
C THR A 77 1.54 0.62 -11.41
N PHE A 78 0.43 1.11 -10.83
CA PHE A 78 -0.91 0.95 -11.41
C PHE A 78 -1.00 1.62 -12.79
N ILE A 79 -0.52 2.87 -12.93
CA ILE A 79 -0.54 3.59 -14.20
C ILE A 79 0.21 2.81 -15.28
N ASN A 80 1.43 2.32 -14.98
CA ASN A 80 2.23 1.54 -15.91
C ASN A 80 1.55 0.23 -16.29
N SER A 81 0.97 -0.48 -15.34
CA SER A 81 0.22 -1.72 -15.56
C SER A 81 -1.05 -1.48 -16.40
N PHE A 82 -1.79 -0.42 -16.13
CA PHE A 82 -3.00 -0.06 -16.86
C PHE A 82 -2.69 0.41 -18.29
N ALA A 83 -1.64 1.20 -18.47
CA ALA A 83 -1.15 1.65 -19.78
C ALA A 83 -0.43 0.55 -20.59
N ARG A 84 -0.09 -0.58 -19.96
CA ARG A 84 0.74 -1.66 -20.51
C ARG A 84 2.09 -1.19 -21.07
N LYS A 85 2.65 -0.15 -20.51
CA LYS A 85 3.95 0.43 -20.86
C LYS A 85 4.50 1.26 -19.71
N ALA A 86 5.80 1.46 -19.67
CA ALA A 86 6.45 2.32 -18.70
C ALA A 86 6.19 3.80 -19.03
N CYS A 87 5.13 4.37 -18.47
CA CYS A 87 4.75 5.78 -18.63
C CYS A 87 5.27 6.66 -17.50
N THR A 88 5.49 6.08 -16.32
CA THR A 88 5.90 6.81 -15.11
C THR A 88 7.04 6.08 -14.41
N LYS A 89 7.87 6.84 -13.68
CA LYS A 89 8.91 6.28 -12.81
C LYS A 89 8.26 5.60 -11.61
N THR A 90 8.71 4.40 -11.30
CA THR A 90 8.26 3.64 -10.12
C THR A 90 9.40 3.49 -9.13
N GLY A 91 9.08 3.41 -7.84
CA GLY A 91 10.05 3.16 -6.77
C GLY A 91 9.36 2.93 -5.45
N ASN A 92 10.06 2.30 -4.51
CA ASN A 92 9.53 1.96 -3.19
C ASN A 92 9.78 3.08 -2.15
N LYS A 93 10.17 4.28 -2.62
CA LYS A 93 10.45 5.44 -1.75
C LYS A 93 9.43 6.56 -1.97
N PRO A 94 9.04 7.33 -0.94
CA PRO A 94 8.23 8.53 -1.10
C PRO A 94 8.89 9.57 -2.01
N GLY A 95 8.10 10.29 -2.82
CA GLY A 95 8.59 11.38 -3.67
C GLY A 95 9.18 10.98 -5.02
N VAL A 96 8.92 9.75 -5.50
CA VAL A 96 9.35 9.31 -6.84
C VAL A 96 8.69 10.12 -7.96
N THR A 97 7.40 10.43 -7.84
CA THR A 97 6.67 11.32 -8.75
C THR A 97 6.86 12.76 -8.29
N LYS A 98 7.57 13.58 -9.08
CA LYS A 98 7.93 14.96 -8.70
C LYS A 98 6.95 16.04 -9.18
N GLY A 99 6.12 15.73 -10.18
CA GLY A 99 5.21 16.71 -10.79
C GLY A 99 3.96 16.06 -11.33
N LYS A 100 2.97 16.92 -11.69
CA LYS A 100 1.73 16.50 -12.34
C LYS A 100 2.02 16.25 -13.83
N GLN A 101 1.55 15.12 -14.37
CA GLN A 101 1.67 14.84 -15.80
C GLN A 101 0.41 14.16 -16.34
N TRP A 102 0.00 14.55 -17.55
CA TRP A 102 -1.06 13.86 -18.28
C TRP A 102 -0.50 12.66 -19.03
N ILE A 103 -1.13 11.53 -18.86
CA ILE A 103 -0.75 10.27 -19.48
C ILE A 103 -1.95 9.73 -20.25
N ARG A 104 -1.80 9.58 -21.56
CA ARG A 104 -2.80 8.93 -22.39
C ARG A 104 -2.66 7.42 -22.26
N LEU A 105 -3.61 6.79 -21.58
CA LEU A 105 -3.59 5.35 -21.35
C LEU A 105 -4.05 4.56 -22.56
N ASN A 106 -5.16 5.01 -23.14
CA ASN A 106 -5.75 4.45 -24.35
C ASN A 106 -6.54 5.53 -25.10
N LYS A 107 -7.29 5.14 -26.14
CA LYS A 107 -8.11 6.09 -26.92
C LYS A 107 -9.19 6.79 -26.09
N ASN A 108 -9.63 6.16 -25.00
CA ASN A 108 -10.81 6.56 -24.23
C ASN A 108 -10.49 7.19 -22.87
N VAL A 109 -9.24 7.07 -22.35
CA VAL A 109 -8.87 7.50 -21.00
C VAL A 109 -7.54 8.23 -20.99
N GLU A 110 -7.55 9.41 -20.40
CA GLU A 110 -6.37 10.21 -20.04
C GLU A 110 -6.29 10.30 -18.51
N LEU A 111 -5.14 9.97 -17.92
CA LEU A 111 -4.90 10.09 -16.49
C LEU A 111 -3.98 11.25 -16.17
N LEU A 112 -4.34 11.99 -15.13
CA LEU A 112 -3.43 12.90 -14.45
C LEU A 112 -2.74 12.16 -13.31
N ASP A 113 -1.46 11.90 -13.47
CA ASP A 113 -0.61 11.38 -12.37
C ASP A 113 -0.25 12.52 -11.42
N THR A 114 -0.43 12.29 -10.14
CA THR A 114 -0.11 13.26 -9.09
C THR A 114 0.89 12.69 -8.10
N PRO A 115 1.80 13.52 -7.54
CA PRO A 115 2.61 13.12 -6.41
C PRO A 115 1.74 12.60 -5.27
N GLY A 116 2.26 11.64 -4.51
CA GLY A 116 1.62 11.24 -3.26
C GLY A 116 1.63 12.40 -2.26
N ILE A 117 0.48 12.68 -1.68
CA ILE A 117 0.29 13.79 -0.74
C ILE A 117 -0.04 13.19 0.62
N LEU A 118 0.65 13.67 1.65
CA LEU A 118 0.34 13.44 3.07
C LEU A 118 -0.09 14.75 3.69
N TRP A 119 -0.89 14.67 4.75
CA TRP A 119 -1.20 15.82 5.59
C TRP A 119 0.08 16.35 6.25
N PRO A 120 0.22 17.67 6.43
CA PRO A 120 1.39 18.26 7.10
C PRO A 120 1.55 17.81 8.55
N LYS A 121 0.44 17.50 9.21
CA LYS A 121 0.38 17.04 10.61
C LYS A 121 -0.72 15.98 10.72
N PHE A 122 -0.43 14.90 11.41
CA PHE A 122 -1.42 13.88 11.77
C PHE A 122 -2.00 14.24 13.14
N GLU A 123 -3.31 14.38 13.23
CA GLU A 123 -4.02 14.59 14.51
C GLU A 123 -3.96 13.32 15.35
N ASP A 124 -4.04 12.16 14.68
CA ASP A 124 -3.93 10.85 15.31
C ASP A 124 -2.54 10.22 15.02
N GLN A 125 -1.81 9.96 16.09
CA GLN A 125 -0.49 9.31 16.02
C GLN A 125 -0.57 7.90 15.45
N THR A 126 -1.69 7.19 15.65
CA THR A 126 -1.89 5.84 15.10
C THR A 126 -1.89 5.84 13.57
N VAL A 127 -2.49 6.87 12.96
CA VAL A 127 -2.45 7.04 11.50
C VAL A 127 -1.01 7.25 11.02
N GLY A 128 -0.26 8.12 11.70
CA GLY A 128 1.16 8.34 11.41
C GLY A 128 2.00 7.06 11.50
N LEU A 129 1.77 6.27 12.55
CA LEU A 129 2.43 4.99 12.77
C LEU A 129 2.13 3.98 11.65
N ARG A 130 0.86 3.80 11.29
CA ARG A 130 0.46 2.91 10.18
C ARG A 130 1.06 3.34 8.85
N LEU A 131 1.14 4.64 8.59
CA LEU A 131 1.79 5.20 7.40
C LEU A 131 3.30 4.95 7.38
N ALA A 132 3.95 4.97 8.55
CA ALA A 132 5.36 4.61 8.70
C ALA A 132 5.57 3.11 8.44
N PHE A 133 4.73 2.23 8.98
CA PHE A 133 4.80 0.79 8.73
C PHE A 133 4.80 0.47 7.24
N ILE A 134 3.90 1.05 6.46
CA ILE A 134 3.80 0.80 5.01
C ILE A 134 4.80 1.60 4.16
N GLY A 135 5.69 2.38 4.79
CA GLY A 135 6.71 3.17 4.09
C GLY A 135 6.16 4.36 3.32
N SER A 136 5.01 4.92 3.71
CA SER A 136 4.47 6.16 3.13
C SER A 136 5.17 7.42 3.66
N ILE A 137 5.80 7.32 4.83
CA ILE A 137 6.68 8.33 5.43
C ILE A 137 8.12 7.91 5.14
N LYS A 138 9.04 8.89 5.04
CA LYS A 138 10.46 8.61 4.83
C LYS A 138 11.05 7.93 6.06
N ASP A 139 11.77 6.84 5.87
CA ASP A 139 12.37 6.04 6.94
C ASP A 139 13.41 6.83 7.75
N GLU A 140 14.06 7.84 7.14
CA GLU A 140 15.02 8.74 7.78
C GLU A 140 14.40 9.60 8.90
N LEU A 141 13.06 9.70 8.93
CA LEU A 141 12.31 10.47 9.93
C LEU A 141 11.85 9.63 11.12
N SER A 142 12.12 8.33 11.13
CA SER A 142 11.67 7.40 12.17
C SER A 142 12.81 6.50 12.66
N ASN A 143 12.82 6.20 13.96
CA ASN A 143 13.69 5.17 14.51
C ASN A 143 13.17 3.80 14.07
N GLN A 144 13.90 3.11 13.19
CA GLN A 144 13.48 1.83 12.60
C GLN A 144 13.40 0.71 13.66
N TYR A 145 14.22 0.75 14.69
CA TYR A 145 14.16 -0.20 15.79
C TYR A 145 12.86 -0.07 16.58
N GLU A 146 12.52 1.15 17.02
CA GLU A 146 11.27 1.42 17.73
C GLU A 146 10.04 1.12 16.86
N LEU A 147 10.09 1.52 15.59
CA LEU A 147 9.04 1.23 14.63
C LEU A 147 8.81 -0.28 14.49
N CYS A 148 9.88 -1.06 14.46
CA CYS A 148 9.79 -2.52 14.39
C CYS A 148 9.17 -3.11 15.66
N LEU A 149 9.54 -2.66 16.86
CA LEU A 149 8.95 -3.15 18.10
C LEU A 149 7.43 -2.91 18.14
N LEU A 150 6.97 -1.73 17.72
CA LEU A 150 5.54 -1.42 17.62
C LEU A 150 4.84 -2.29 16.57
N LEU A 151 5.51 -2.61 15.46
CA LEU A 151 4.97 -3.52 14.45
C LEU A 151 4.89 -4.96 14.98
N LEU A 152 5.90 -5.42 15.72
CA LEU A 152 5.89 -6.73 16.36
C LEU A 152 4.79 -6.84 17.43
N GLN A 153 4.56 -5.77 18.20
CA GLN A 153 3.44 -5.70 19.15
C GLN A 153 2.10 -5.85 18.43
N TYR A 154 1.91 -5.15 17.30
CA TYR A 154 0.72 -5.30 16.45
C TYR A 154 0.56 -6.75 15.95
N PHE A 155 1.64 -7.39 15.50
CA PHE A 155 1.59 -8.78 15.04
C PHE A 155 1.21 -9.73 16.15
N LYS A 156 1.75 -9.59 17.36
CA LYS A 156 1.40 -10.45 18.51
C LYS A 156 -0.09 -10.39 18.83
N GLU A 157 -0.72 -9.24 18.66
CA GLU A 157 -2.14 -9.04 18.93
C GLU A 157 -3.04 -9.59 17.82
N TYR A 158 -2.71 -9.30 16.55
CA TYR A 158 -3.62 -9.57 15.42
C TYR A 158 -3.17 -10.68 14.48
N TYR A 159 -1.87 -10.96 14.41
CA TYR A 159 -1.25 -11.94 13.50
C TYR A 159 -0.11 -12.71 14.19
N PRO A 160 -0.35 -13.39 15.31
CA PRO A 160 0.71 -13.95 16.18
C PRO A 160 1.66 -14.91 15.46
N GLU A 161 1.17 -15.62 14.44
CA GLU A 161 1.97 -16.57 13.67
C GLU A 161 2.79 -15.95 12.52
N ALA A 162 2.60 -14.65 12.20
CA ALA A 162 3.21 -14.05 11.03
C ALA A 162 4.75 -14.07 11.08
N VAL A 163 5.34 -13.68 12.20
CA VAL A 163 6.81 -13.66 12.37
C VAL A 163 7.37 -15.04 12.71
N PRO A 164 6.81 -15.80 13.68
CA PRO A 164 7.27 -17.14 13.97
C PRO A 164 7.33 -18.06 12.75
N SER A 165 6.25 -18.10 11.97
CA SER A 165 6.17 -18.94 10.77
C SER A 165 7.13 -18.49 9.67
N ALA A 166 7.22 -17.18 9.40
CA ALA A 166 8.06 -16.65 8.33
C ALA A 166 9.56 -16.88 8.56
N TYR A 167 9.99 -16.79 9.81
CA TYR A 167 11.40 -16.98 10.17
C TYR A 167 11.72 -18.37 10.71
N GLN A 168 10.72 -19.24 10.91
CA GLN A 168 10.87 -20.57 11.53
C GLN A 168 11.58 -20.47 12.89
N ILE A 169 11.02 -19.65 13.76
CA ILE A 169 11.48 -19.39 15.12
C ILE A 169 10.34 -19.61 16.11
N ASP A 170 10.68 -19.87 17.37
CA ASP A 170 9.69 -19.99 18.41
C ASP A 170 9.03 -18.64 18.74
N PRO A 171 7.74 -18.64 19.08
CA PRO A 171 7.09 -17.47 19.67
C PRO A 171 7.86 -16.99 20.90
N ALA A 172 7.82 -15.70 21.16
CA ALA A 172 8.49 -15.10 22.31
C ALA A 172 7.53 -14.19 23.09
N ASP A 173 7.76 -14.07 24.40
CA ASP A 173 6.89 -13.29 25.29
C ASP A 173 7.04 -11.80 25.07
N THR A 174 8.21 -11.35 24.62
CA THR A 174 8.48 -9.94 24.36
C THR A 174 8.86 -9.68 22.90
N GLU A 175 8.58 -8.47 22.41
CA GLU A 175 8.95 -8.02 21.06
C GLU A 175 10.46 -8.00 20.86
N VAL A 176 11.21 -7.68 21.95
CA VAL A 176 12.67 -7.64 21.92
C VAL A 176 13.26 -9.05 21.77
N GLU A 177 12.71 -10.04 22.47
CA GLU A 177 13.13 -11.44 22.35
C GLU A 177 12.79 -11.99 20.97
N LEU A 178 11.59 -11.69 20.47
CA LEU A 178 11.19 -12.08 19.11
C LEU A 178 12.16 -11.50 18.08
N LEU A 179 12.53 -10.23 18.22
CA LEU A 179 13.50 -9.59 17.34
C LEU A 179 14.92 -10.18 17.47
N LYS A 180 15.34 -10.57 18.69
CA LYS A 180 16.61 -11.30 18.90
C LYS A 180 16.59 -12.66 18.18
N ASN A 181 15.48 -13.39 18.23
CA ASN A 181 15.33 -14.66 17.52
C ASN A 181 15.42 -14.46 16.00
N VAL A 182 14.81 -13.39 15.47
CA VAL A 182 14.99 -13.00 14.06
C VAL A 182 16.45 -12.68 13.75
N ALA A 183 17.13 -11.88 14.59
CA ALA A 183 18.53 -11.53 14.41
C ALA A 183 19.41 -12.77 14.38
N LYS A 184 19.21 -13.73 15.30
CA LYS A 184 19.89 -15.01 15.33
C LYS A 184 19.66 -15.82 14.05
N ARG A 185 18.39 -15.95 13.63
CA ARG A 185 17.99 -16.71 12.43
C ARG A 185 18.57 -16.12 11.14
N ARG A 186 18.64 -14.78 11.05
CA ARG A 186 19.16 -14.04 9.89
C ARG A 186 20.68 -13.79 9.94
N GLY A 187 21.35 -14.18 11.02
CA GLY A 187 22.78 -13.95 11.19
C GLY A 187 23.13 -12.43 11.25
N CYS A 188 22.28 -11.63 11.90
CA CYS A 188 22.52 -10.20 12.08
C CYS A 188 23.47 -10.01 13.27
N LEU A 189 24.77 -9.85 12.98
CA LEU A 189 25.81 -9.66 14.01
C LEU A 189 26.53 -8.34 13.79
N LYS A 190 26.89 -7.68 14.89
CA LYS A 190 27.83 -6.55 14.95
C LYS A 190 29.28 -7.05 15.09
N SER A 191 30.24 -6.15 14.88
CA SER A 191 31.63 -6.41 15.23
C SER A 191 31.71 -6.72 16.74
N GLY A 192 32.22 -7.90 17.10
CA GLY A 192 32.22 -8.38 18.48
C GLY A 192 31.23 -9.52 18.78
N GLY A 193 30.42 -9.93 17.82
CA GLY A 193 29.53 -11.11 17.92
C GLY A 193 28.18 -10.87 18.59
N GLU A 194 27.87 -9.65 18.99
CA GLU A 194 26.57 -9.25 19.49
C GLU A 194 25.52 -9.19 18.38
N TYR A 195 24.23 -9.42 18.70
CA TYR A 195 23.16 -9.31 17.74
C TYR A 195 22.92 -7.85 17.30
N ASP A 196 22.88 -7.63 16.01
CA ASP A 196 22.52 -6.35 15.39
C ASP A 196 21.01 -6.26 15.26
N LEU A 197 20.35 -5.71 16.29
CA LEU A 197 18.89 -5.58 16.34
C LEU A 197 18.39 -4.52 15.38
N ASP A 198 19.16 -3.47 15.06
CA ASP A 198 18.78 -2.46 14.07
C ASP A 198 18.71 -3.07 12.67
N LYS A 199 19.68 -3.91 12.32
CA LYS A 199 19.68 -4.66 11.07
C LYS A 199 18.53 -5.66 11.00
N ALA A 200 18.24 -6.36 12.10
CA ALA A 200 17.10 -7.28 12.19
C ALA A 200 15.75 -6.53 12.03
N ALA A 201 15.61 -5.37 12.66
CA ALA A 201 14.43 -4.52 12.55
C ALA A 201 14.16 -4.10 11.11
N ASN A 202 15.20 -3.68 10.39
CA ASN A 202 15.09 -3.35 8.97
C ASN A 202 14.62 -4.56 8.14
N TYR A 203 15.12 -5.78 8.43
CA TYR A 203 14.66 -6.98 7.74
C TYR A 203 13.17 -7.26 7.99
N VAL A 204 12.70 -7.16 9.24
CA VAL A 204 11.29 -7.39 9.58
C VAL A 204 10.38 -6.39 8.87
N ILE A 205 10.74 -5.10 8.89
CA ILE A 205 9.97 -4.04 8.22
C ILE A 205 9.94 -4.26 6.70
N ASP A 206 11.08 -4.60 6.09
CA ASP A 206 11.15 -4.88 4.66
C ASP A 206 10.36 -6.15 4.29
N ASP A 207 10.42 -7.19 5.10
CA ASP A 207 9.68 -8.44 4.90
C ASP A 207 8.17 -8.20 4.98
N PHE A 208 7.71 -7.37 5.93
CA PHE A 208 6.32 -6.92 6.01
C PHE A 208 5.91 -6.15 4.76
N ARG A 209 6.64 -5.12 4.38
CA ARG A 209 6.32 -4.26 3.21
C ARG A 209 6.30 -5.01 1.88
N ASN A 210 7.01 -6.13 1.81
CA ASN A 210 7.07 -7.00 0.64
C ASN A 210 6.14 -8.22 0.71
N GLY A 211 5.37 -8.39 1.79
CA GLY A 211 4.41 -9.48 1.96
C GLY A 211 5.05 -10.83 2.28
N ARG A 212 6.31 -10.85 2.72
CA ARG A 212 7.00 -12.09 3.13
C ARG A 212 6.56 -12.61 4.50
N LEU A 213 5.89 -11.77 5.28
CA LEU A 213 5.26 -12.15 6.57
C LEU A 213 3.79 -12.57 6.41
N GLY A 214 3.30 -12.73 5.17
CA GLY A 214 1.91 -13.01 4.86
C GLY A 214 1.11 -11.77 4.43
N CYS A 215 -0.19 -12.00 4.20
CA CYS A 215 -1.12 -10.93 3.85
C CYS A 215 -1.67 -10.28 5.12
N ILE A 216 -1.29 -9.04 5.38
CA ILE A 216 -1.58 -8.33 6.63
C ILE A 216 -2.30 -7.03 6.35
N SER A 217 -3.34 -6.73 7.11
CA SER A 217 -4.06 -5.46 7.09
C SER A 217 -3.96 -4.78 8.44
N LEU A 218 -3.55 -3.51 8.45
CA LEU A 218 -3.33 -2.72 9.66
C LEU A 218 -4.59 -2.05 10.18
N GLU A 219 -5.71 -2.15 9.47
CA GLU A 219 -6.94 -1.43 9.75
C GLU A 219 -8.16 -2.22 9.28
N GLN A 220 -9.26 -2.09 9.99
CA GLN A 220 -10.52 -2.73 9.68
C GLN A 220 -11.63 -1.66 9.58
N PRO A 221 -12.70 -1.88 8.77
CA PRO A 221 -13.78 -0.90 8.62
C PRO A 221 -14.43 -0.49 9.94
N GLU A 222 -14.55 -1.46 10.87
CA GLU A 222 -15.20 -1.29 12.18
C GLU A 222 -14.36 -0.45 13.15
N ASN A 223 -13.04 -0.53 13.04
CA ASN A 223 -12.08 0.20 13.88
C ASN A 223 -11.57 1.47 13.19
N ARG A 224 -12.33 2.00 12.26
CA ARG A 224 -11.97 3.22 11.55
C ARG A 224 -12.02 4.40 12.51
N LEU A 225 -10.88 5.08 12.66
CA LEU A 225 -10.85 6.42 13.22
C LEU A 225 -11.61 7.33 12.25
N LEU A 226 -12.69 7.94 12.73
CA LEU A 226 -13.46 8.91 11.97
C LEU A 226 -12.51 10.09 11.65
N LEU A 227 -12.18 10.21 10.37
CA LEU A 227 -11.54 11.40 9.81
C LEU A 227 -12.58 12.47 9.60
#